data_dbb90b9d866ba0dc917d2daa32890f3e
#
_entry.id   dbb90b9d866ba0dc917d2daa32890f3e
#
_cell.length_a   1.000
_cell.length_b   1.000
_cell.length_c   1.000
_cell.angle_alpha   90.00
_cell.angle_beta   90.00
_cell.angle_gamma   90.00
#
_symmetry.space_group_name_H-M   'P 1'
#
loop_
_entity.id
_entity.type
_entity.pdbx_description
1 polymer ?
#
loop_
_entity_poly.entity_id
_entity_poly.type
_entity_poly.pdbx_seq_one_letter_code
_entity_poly.pdbx_strand_id
1 'polypeptide(L)'
;MIQTDVLIIGTGPAGIQAAIHAARKKVSVLMVGKPSNSAMSGTHIENYFGLSGTSDGNELLRTGLEQARSFGCSVLEENIVSSSREGDVFRLTTENDETVEAKAVIIATGISRKKLGVPGEKELFGKGVSYCASCDCNFYKGRTVVIVGDETEAAVSAELMTRYASKVYWVIGKVSASENVVKKAEDAGVEMVSGKVESINGDAKVTGVTVSGKEIATDGVFIELGAKSAADLAMDMDVMPEMDDSIKVKDDCSTEVPGVFACGDVTGKPWQVAKAVGQGAVAGISAADYVKGV
;
A
#
# COMPACT_ATOMS: atom_id res chain seq x y z
N MET A 1 -21.00 3.29 4.07
CA MET A 1 -20.58 3.71 2.69
C MET A 1 -20.33 5.21 2.69
N ILE A 2 -19.13 5.62 2.35
CA ILE A 2 -18.67 7.02 2.31
C ILE A 2 -18.57 7.44 0.84
N GLN A 3 -19.11 8.62 0.48
CA GLN A 3 -18.98 9.18 -0.87
C GLN A 3 -18.07 10.41 -0.83
N THR A 4 -17.18 10.52 -1.80
CA THR A 4 -16.27 11.67 -1.93
C THR A 4 -16.02 12.00 -3.40
N ASP A 5 -15.66 13.25 -3.70
CA ASP A 5 -15.25 13.61 -5.07
C ASP A 5 -13.85 13.05 -5.37
N VAL A 6 -12.91 13.26 -4.45
CA VAL A 6 -11.51 12.82 -4.59
C VAL A 6 -11.12 11.97 -3.39
N LEU A 7 -10.73 10.73 -3.66
CA LEU A 7 -10.13 9.83 -2.68
C LEU A 7 -8.61 9.85 -2.83
N ILE A 8 -7.90 10.02 -1.73
CA ILE A 8 -6.43 9.99 -1.70
C ILE A 8 -5.99 8.79 -0.87
N ILE A 9 -5.25 7.87 -1.48
CA ILE A 9 -4.70 6.70 -0.81
C ILE A 9 -3.27 7.00 -0.39
N GLY A 10 -3.08 7.20 0.90
CA GLY A 10 -1.80 7.54 1.52
C GLY A 10 -1.80 8.88 2.22
N THR A 11 -1.25 8.86 3.44
CA THR A 11 -1.16 10.01 4.37
C THR A 11 0.28 10.50 4.55
N GLY A 12 1.13 10.21 3.55
CA GLY A 12 2.47 10.78 3.43
C GLY A 12 2.46 12.19 2.84
N PRO A 13 3.64 12.80 2.64
CA PRO A 13 3.76 14.20 2.19
C PRO A 13 3.07 14.46 0.85
N ALA A 14 3.09 13.52 -0.09
CA ALA A 14 2.42 13.63 -1.37
C ALA A 14 0.89 13.69 -1.20
N GLY A 15 0.32 12.72 -0.45
CA GLY A 15 -1.13 12.66 -0.22
C GLY A 15 -1.65 13.86 0.56
N ILE A 16 -0.94 14.28 1.61
CA ILE A 16 -1.29 15.47 2.40
C ILE A 16 -1.33 16.72 1.51
N GLN A 17 -0.31 16.92 0.68
CA GLN A 17 -0.27 18.08 -0.20
C GLN A 17 -1.35 18.03 -1.28
N ALA A 18 -1.64 16.85 -1.82
CA ALA A 18 -2.74 16.65 -2.76
C ALA A 18 -4.09 17.00 -2.11
N ALA A 19 -4.32 16.55 -0.88
CA ALA A 19 -5.54 16.85 -0.14
C ALA A 19 -5.75 18.35 0.08
N ILE A 20 -4.71 19.07 0.50
CA ILE A 20 -4.74 20.51 0.69
C ILE A 20 -5.17 21.22 -0.60
N HIS A 21 -4.57 20.86 -1.73
CA HIS A 21 -4.86 21.53 -2.99
C HIS A 21 -6.24 21.17 -3.56
N ALA A 22 -6.65 19.90 -3.49
CA ALA A 22 -7.98 19.47 -3.92
C ALA A 22 -9.09 20.15 -3.09
N ALA A 23 -8.97 20.14 -1.76
CA ALA A 23 -9.96 20.78 -0.89
C ALA A 23 -10.07 22.29 -1.09
N ARG A 24 -8.95 22.98 -1.35
CA ARG A 24 -8.96 24.40 -1.70
C ARG A 24 -9.72 24.70 -2.99
N LYS A 25 -9.81 23.73 -3.88
CA LYS A 25 -10.66 23.80 -5.09
C LYS A 25 -12.13 23.48 -4.81
N LYS A 26 -12.53 23.30 -3.54
CA LYS A 26 -13.93 23.10 -3.13
C LYS A 26 -14.57 21.82 -3.69
N VAL A 27 -13.82 20.74 -3.73
CA VAL A 27 -14.32 19.37 -3.88
C VAL A 27 -14.25 18.65 -2.54
N SER A 28 -15.09 17.65 -2.32
CA SER A 28 -14.99 16.80 -1.13
C SER A 28 -13.76 15.89 -1.25
N VAL A 29 -12.99 15.77 -0.17
CA VAL A 29 -11.74 15.01 -0.13
C VAL A 29 -11.72 14.08 1.06
N LEU A 30 -11.48 12.81 0.81
CA LEU A 30 -11.17 11.81 1.82
C LEU A 30 -9.74 11.31 1.63
N MET A 31 -8.95 11.34 2.68
CA MET A 31 -7.66 10.65 2.73
C MET A 31 -7.82 9.33 3.48
N VAL A 32 -7.25 8.25 2.96
CA VAL A 32 -7.21 6.94 3.61
C VAL A 32 -5.78 6.46 3.73
N GLY A 33 -5.36 6.09 4.94
CA GLY A 33 -4.01 5.58 5.23
C GLY A 33 -3.58 5.86 6.66
N LYS A 34 -2.59 5.11 7.12
CA LYS A 34 -2.01 5.26 8.46
C LYS A 34 -0.75 6.13 8.38
N PRO A 35 -0.69 7.28 9.06
CA PRO A 35 0.49 8.17 9.03
C PRO A 35 1.78 7.47 9.48
N SER A 36 1.67 6.50 10.39
CA SER A 36 2.79 5.67 10.85
C SER A 36 3.45 4.83 9.74
N ASN A 37 2.74 4.56 8.64
CA ASN A 37 3.25 3.80 7.50
C ASN A 37 4.03 4.68 6.50
N SER A 38 4.02 6.00 6.69
CA SER A 38 4.80 6.90 5.85
C SER A 38 6.31 6.69 6.04
N ALA A 39 7.07 6.75 4.95
CA ALA A 39 8.53 6.73 5.00
C ALA A 39 9.14 7.89 5.81
N MET A 40 8.39 8.96 6.06
CA MET A 40 8.80 10.06 6.95
C MET A 40 8.65 9.73 8.43
N SER A 41 7.82 8.73 8.79
CA SER A 41 7.62 8.37 10.19
C SER A 41 8.93 7.91 10.84
N GLY A 42 9.28 8.51 12.00
CA GLY A 42 10.50 8.20 12.72
C GLY A 42 11.80 8.67 12.05
N THR A 43 11.74 9.53 11.04
CA THR A 43 12.92 10.07 10.34
C THR A 43 13.15 11.54 10.66
N HIS A 44 14.36 12.03 10.37
CA HIS A 44 14.72 13.44 10.44
C HIS A 44 14.81 14.02 9.05
N ILE A 45 14.21 15.21 8.84
CA ILE A 45 14.18 15.92 7.57
C ILE A 45 14.93 17.24 7.71
N GLU A 46 15.96 17.45 6.88
CA GLU A 46 16.78 18.67 6.89
C GLU A 46 16.90 19.34 5.52
N ASN A 47 16.51 18.65 4.45
CA ASN A 47 16.68 19.07 3.06
C ASN A 47 15.36 19.49 2.40
N TYR A 48 14.38 19.93 3.18
CA TYR A 48 13.12 20.44 2.64
C TYR A 48 13.07 21.97 2.77
N PHE A 49 12.79 22.65 1.65
CA PHE A 49 12.75 24.11 1.59
C PHE A 49 11.81 24.71 2.63
N GLY A 50 12.29 25.70 3.35
CA GLY A 50 11.51 26.44 4.36
C GLY A 50 11.66 25.89 5.79
N LEU A 51 12.38 24.77 5.99
CA LEU A 51 12.72 24.30 7.33
C LEU A 51 13.99 25.01 7.84
N SER A 52 13.96 25.41 9.11
CA SER A 52 15.15 25.91 9.81
C SER A 52 15.79 24.77 10.60
N GLY A 53 16.83 24.15 10.03
CA GLY A 53 17.51 23.01 10.65
C GLY A 53 16.77 21.69 10.43
N THR A 54 17.03 20.72 11.33
CA THR A 54 16.45 19.38 11.28
C THR A 54 15.06 19.37 11.91
N SER A 55 14.09 18.81 11.23
CA SER A 55 12.71 18.64 11.70
C SER A 55 12.35 17.17 11.87
N ASP A 56 11.52 16.85 12.86
CA ASP A 56 10.98 15.51 13.06
C ASP A 56 9.90 15.21 11.99
N GLY A 57 10.05 14.07 11.31
CA GLY A 57 9.12 13.66 10.25
C GLY A 57 7.70 13.42 10.74
N ASN A 58 7.51 12.91 11.97
CA ASN A 58 6.18 12.71 12.54
C ASN A 58 5.49 14.06 12.82
N GLU A 59 6.26 15.04 13.29
CA GLU A 59 5.73 16.39 13.54
C GLU A 59 5.29 17.07 12.23
N LEU A 60 6.09 16.94 11.18
CA LEU A 60 5.73 17.46 9.84
C LEU A 60 4.47 16.78 9.30
N LEU A 61 4.34 15.45 9.43
CA LEU A 61 3.15 14.71 9.02
C LEU A 61 1.91 15.16 9.82
N ARG A 62 2.04 15.26 11.14
CA ARG A 62 0.95 15.74 12.01
C ARG A 62 0.49 17.14 11.62
N THR A 63 1.42 18.07 11.47
CA THR A 63 1.12 19.46 11.08
C THR A 63 0.45 19.52 9.71
N GLY A 64 0.94 18.73 8.74
CA GLY A 64 0.36 18.67 7.40
C GLY A 64 -1.06 18.10 7.41
N LEU A 65 -1.35 17.06 8.20
CA LEU A 65 -2.69 16.50 8.36
C LEU A 65 -3.64 17.48 9.03
N GLU A 66 -3.19 18.21 10.05
CA GLU A 66 -3.98 19.28 10.68
C GLU A 66 -4.31 20.39 9.67
N GLN A 67 -3.34 20.75 8.84
CA GLN A 67 -3.55 21.72 7.76
C GLN A 67 -4.58 21.20 6.74
N ALA A 68 -4.48 19.94 6.29
CA ALA A 68 -5.46 19.35 5.38
C ALA A 68 -6.88 19.36 5.99
N ARG A 69 -7.01 18.95 7.26
CA ARG A 69 -8.28 18.99 8.00
C ARG A 69 -8.85 20.42 8.10
N SER A 70 -8.01 21.44 8.28
CA SER A 70 -8.44 22.83 8.35
C SER A 70 -9.06 23.34 7.03
N PHE A 71 -8.73 22.71 5.90
CA PHE A 71 -9.36 22.96 4.60
C PHE A 71 -10.60 22.08 4.33
N GLY A 72 -10.99 21.24 5.30
CA GLY A 72 -12.19 20.40 5.21
C GLY A 72 -11.95 18.99 4.69
N CYS A 73 -10.69 18.52 4.63
CA CYS A 73 -10.42 17.13 4.30
C CYS A 73 -10.80 16.20 5.45
N SER A 74 -11.45 15.08 5.13
CA SER A 74 -11.62 13.96 6.05
C SER A 74 -10.42 13.02 5.97
N VAL A 75 -10.07 12.39 7.10
CA VAL A 75 -8.97 11.41 7.18
C VAL A 75 -9.47 10.16 7.88
N LEU A 76 -9.33 9.02 7.21
CA LEU A 76 -9.64 7.69 7.73
C LEU A 76 -8.32 6.93 7.90
N GLU A 77 -7.95 6.64 9.14
CA GLU A 77 -6.67 5.99 9.48
C GLU A 77 -6.76 4.48 9.36
N GLU A 78 -7.08 4.01 8.15
CA GLU A 78 -7.21 2.61 7.78
C GLU A 78 -6.44 2.31 6.50
N ASN A 79 -6.20 1.02 6.24
CA ASN A 79 -5.61 0.57 4.97
C ASN A 79 -6.71 0.17 3.99
N ILE A 80 -6.50 0.41 2.69
CA ILE A 80 -7.32 -0.14 1.62
C ILE A 80 -6.93 -1.60 1.40
N VAL A 81 -7.91 -2.50 1.33
CA VAL A 81 -7.71 -3.94 1.08
C VAL A 81 -8.18 -4.37 -0.30
N SER A 82 -9.11 -3.63 -0.89
CA SER A 82 -9.52 -3.87 -2.28
C SER A 82 -9.93 -2.57 -2.96
N SER A 83 -9.78 -2.54 -4.27
CA SER A 83 -10.22 -1.45 -5.13
C SER A 83 -10.82 -2.03 -6.41
N SER A 84 -11.75 -1.31 -7.00
CA SER A 84 -12.37 -1.65 -8.28
C SER A 84 -12.86 -0.40 -8.97
N ARG A 85 -13.03 -0.51 -10.28
CA ARG A 85 -13.63 0.54 -11.10
C ARG A 85 -14.95 0.04 -11.70
N GLU A 86 -16.01 0.78 -11.51
CA GLU A 86 -17.32 0.51 -12.10
C GLU A 86 -17.77 1.74 -12.92
N GLY A 87 -17.48 1.73 -14.22
CA GLY A 87 -17.70 2.89 -15.09
C GLY A 87 -16.83 4.06 -14.70
N ASP A 88 -17.44 5.18 -14.27
CA ASP A 88 -16.76 6.40 -13.85
C ASP A 88 -16.65 6.51 -12.32
N VAL A 89 -16.98 5.46 -11.58
CA VAL A 89 -16.91 5.42 -10.11
C VAL A 89 -15.87 4.42 -9.66
N PHE A 90 -15.04 4.85 -8.74
CA PHE A 90 -14.07 3.98 -8.05
C PHE A 90 -14.67 3.55 -6.72
N ARG A 91 -14.68 2.23 -6.47
CA ARG A 91 -15.14 1.65 -5.21
C ARG A 91 -13.98 0.98 -4.49
N LEU A 92 -13.74 1.38 -3.25
CA LEU A 92 -12.65 0.85 -2.44
C LEU A 92 -13.20 0.36 -1.11
N THR A 93 -12.57 -0.69 -0.56
CA THR A 93 -12.94 -1.24 0.74
C THR A 93 -11.74 -1.14 1.68
N THR A 94 -11.99 -0.74 2.92
CA THR A 94 -10.96 -0.66 3.96
C THR A 94 -10.84 -1.97 4.76
N GLU A 95 -9.80 -2.08 5.56
CA GLU A 95 -9.56 -3.23 6.44
C GLU A 95 -10.65 -3.47 7.50
N ASN A 96 -11.51 -2.49 7.75
CA ASN A 96 -12.67 -2.61 8.65
C ASN A 96 -14.01 -2.63 7.90
N ASP A 97 -13.99 -3.00 6.61
CA ASP A 97 -15.17 -3.14 5.74
C ASP A 97 -15.92 -1.82 5.43
N GLU A 98 -15.30 -0.66 5.67
CA GLU A 98 -15.85 0.59 5.17
C GLU A 98 -15.72 0.65 3.64
N THR A 99 -16.82 0.91 2.96
CA THR A 99 -16.83 1.12 1.51
C THR A 99 -16.77 2.60 1.20
N VAL A 100 -15.84 2.98 0.33
CA VAL A 100 -15.68 4.35 -0.16
C VAL A 100 -15.95 4.37 -1.66
N GLU A 101 -16.78 5.30 -2.11
CA GLU A 101 -17.00 5.60 -3.53
C GLU A 101 -16.44 6.98 -3.87
N ALA A 102 -15.68 7.05 -4.97
CA ALA A 102 -15.03 8.28 -5.41
C ALA A 102 -15.14 8.48 -6.93
N LYS A 103 -15.15 9.74 -7.39
CA LYS A 103 -15.10 10.10 -8.82
C LYS A 103 -13.67 10.16 -9.35
N ALA A 104 -12.71 10.42 -8.48
CA ALA A 104 -11.29 10.38 -8.80
C ALA A 104 -10.48 9.79 -7.65
N VAL A 105 -9.39 9.11 -7.97
CA VAL A 105 -8.47 8.51 -7.01
C VAL A 105 -7.06 9.02 -7.23
N ILE A 106 -6.36 9.37 -6.15
CA ILE A 106 -4.93 9.71 -6.15
C ILE A 106 -4.17 8.64 -5.37
N ILE A 107 -3.31 7.88 -6.04
CA ILE A 107 -2.42 6.91 -5.41
C ILE A 107 -1.17 7.64 -4.92
N ALA A 108 -1.01 7.73 -3.60
CA ALA A 108 0.08 8.45 -2.91
C ALA A 108 0.72 7.60 -1.80
N THR A 109 0.75 6.28 -2.00
CA THR A 109 1.14 5.29 -0.98
C THR A 109 2.64 5.19 -0.73
N GLY A 110 3.47 5.89 -1.52
CA GLY A 110 4.92 5.82 -1.42
C GLY A 110 5.50 4.59 -2.11
N ILE A 111 6.62 4.05 -1.61
CA ILE A 111 7.32 2.90 -2.22
C ILE A 111 6.59 1.62 -1.83
N SER A 112 6.30 0.80 -2.83
CA SER A 112 5.34 -0.29 -2.72
C SER A 112 5.85 -1.57 -2.06
N ARG A 113 7.14 -1.90 -2.10
CA ARG A 113 7.58 -3.25 -1.69
C ARG A 113 8.78 -3.18 -0.75
N LYS A 114 8.51 -3.40 0.54
CA LYS A 114 9.55 -3.62 1.53
C LYS A 114 10.13 -5.03 1.35
N LYS A 115 11.45 -5.16 1.52
CA LYS A 115 12.15 -6.45 1.49
C LYS A 115 12.33 -6.97 2.91
N LEU A 116 12.29 -8.30 3.05
CA LEU A 116 12.52 -8.96 4.33
C LEU A 116 14.02 -8.92 4.71
N GLY A 117 14.91 -8.98 3.72
CA GLY A 117 16.35 -8.86 3.89
C GLY A 117 17.02 -10.11 4.45
N VAL A 118 16.46 -11.30 4.20
CA VAL A 118 17.00 -12.55 4.70
C VAL A 118 17.68 -13.36 3.59
N PRO A 119 18.62 -14.28 3.93
CA PRO A 119 19.21 -15.22 2.97
C PRO A 119 18.13 -16.02 2.23
N GLY A 120 18.34 -16.25 0.93
CA GLY A 120 17.43 -16.95 0.04
C GLY A 120 16.35 -16.08 -0.60
N GLU A 121 16.03 -14.91 -0.03
CA GLU A 121 14.99 -14.03 -0.57
C GLU A 121 15.26 -13.62 -2.02
N LYS A 122 16.47 -13.11 -2.29
CA LYS A 122 16.87 -12.63 -3.62
C LYS A 122 17.10 -13.76 -4.59
N GLU A 123 17.77 -14.83 -4.17
CA GLU A 123 18.18 -15.97 -4.99
C GLU A 123 16.98 -16.78 -5.47
N LEU A 124 15.92 -16.84 -4.66
CA LEU A 124 14.70 -17.60 -4.91
C LEU A 124 13.53 -16.72 -5.40
N PHE A 125 13.75 -15.43 -5.62
CA PHE A 125 12.73 -14.55 -6.23
C PHE A 125 12.30 -15.08 -7.59
N GLY A 126 10.99 -15.23 -7.80
CA GLY A 126 10.41 -15.87 -9.01
C GLY A 126 10.60 -17.40 -9.07
N LYS A 127 11.22 -18.00 -8.03
CA LYS A 127 11.41 -19.47 -7.92
C LYS A 127 10.71 -20.00 -6.65
N GLY A 128 9.63 -19.36 -6.25
CA GLY A 128 8.87 -19.67 -5.05
C GLY A 128 8.84 -18.54 -4.03
N VAL A 129 9.68 -17.51 -4.15
CA VAL A 129 9.53 -16.24 -3.42
C VAL A 129 8.76 -15.25 -4.29
N SER A 130 7.72 -14.65 -3.74
CA SER A 130 6.88 -13.62 -4.37
C SER A 130 6.61 -12.46 -3.42
N TYR A 131 6.27 -11.30 -3.97
CA TYR A 131 5.80 -10.11 -3.24
C TYR A 131 4.36 -9.73 -3.63
N CYS A 132 3.64 -10.62 -4.32
CA CYS A 132 2.26 -10.38 -4.73
C CYS A 132 1.47 -11.70 -4.69
N ALA A 133 0.73 -11.91 -3.62
CA ALA A 133 -0.09 -13.12 -3.49
C ALA A 133 -1.21 -13.16 -4.52
N SER A 134 -1.86 -12.04 -4.80
CA SER A 134 -2.94 -11.95 -5.80
C SER A 134 -2.47 -12.25 -7.22
N CYS A 135 -1.22 -11.90 -7.56
CA CYS A 135 -0.63 -12.17 -8.88
C CYS A 135 -0.34 -13.66 -9.09
N ASP A 136 0.22 -14.30 -8.05
CA ASP A 136 0.85 -15.63 -8.18
C ASP A 136 0.01 -16.77 -7.59
N CYS A 137 -1.13 -16.49 -6.92
CA CYS A 137 -1.94 -17.48 -6.22
C CYS A 137 -2.27 -18.72 -7.06
N ASN A 138 -2.52 -18.56 -8.35
CA ASN A 138 -2.88 -19.66 -9.25
C ASN A 138 -1.79 -20.73 -9.40
N PHE A 139 -0.50 -20.37 -9.21
CA PHE A 139 0.63 -21.32 -9.30
C PHE A 139 0.73 -22.23 -8.07
N TYR A 140 -0.02 -21.93 -7.00
CA TYR A 140 0.08 -22.65 -5.71
C TYR A 140 -1.16 -23.47 -5.37
N LYS A 141 -1.97 -23.82 -6.37
CA LYS A 141 -3.14 -24.69 -6.16
C LYS A 141 -2.72 -26.03 -5.57
N GLY A 142 -3.31 -26.36 -4.40
CA GLY A 142 -3.05 -27.59 -3.67
C GLY A 142 -1.67 -27.69 -3.00
N ARG A 143 -0.89 -26.59 -2.95
CA ARG A 143 0.45 -26.52 -2.36
C ARG A 143 0.42 -25.95 -0.96
N THR A 144 1.55 -26.02 -0.27
CA THR A 144 1.78 -25.34 1.01
C THR A 144 2.46 -24.01 0.76
N VAL A 145 1.96 -22.94 1.38
CA VAL A 145 2.54 -21.60 1.28
C VAL A 145 2.73 -20.96 2.64
N VAL A 146 3.71 -20.07 2.71
CA VAL A 146 3.99 -19.22 3.87
C VAL A 146 3.80 -17.75 3.45
N ILE A 147 2.99 -17.03 4.21
CA ILE A 147 2.85 -15.57 4.11
C ILE A 147 3.68 -14.97 5.24
N VAL A 148 4.47 -13.95 4.94
CA VAL A 148 5.33 -13.26 5.91
C VAL A 148 4.97 -11.79 5.98
N GLY A 149 4.61 -11.32 7.16
CA GLY A 149 4.30 -9.92 7.42
C GLY A 149 3.44 -9.73 8.65
N ASP A 150 3.45 -8.52 9.20
CA ASP A 150 2.81 -8.17 10.46
C ASP A 150 1.57 -7.28 10.28
N GLU A 151 1.34 -6.80 9.07
CA GLU A 151 0.34 -5.79 8.76
C GLU A 151 -0.82 -6.33 7.89
N THR A 152 -1.70 -5.44 7.49
CA THR A 152 -2.97 -5.73 6.80
C THR A 152 -2.80 -6.58 5.55
N GLU A 153 -1.78 -6.30 4.71
CA GLU A 153 -1.59 -7.03 3.45
C GLU A 153 -1.28 -8.50 3.68
N ALA A 154 -0.47 -8.82 4.69
CA ALA A 154 -0.18 -10.22 5.03
C ALA A 154 -1.44 -10.99 5.47
N ALA A 155 -2.32 -10.37 6.27
CA ALA A 155 -3.58 -10.97 6.70
C ALA A 155 -4.53 -11.24 5.52
N VAL A 156 -4.68 -10.25 4.64
CA VAL A 156 -5.54 -10.33 3.44
C VAL A 156 -4.99 -11.37 2.46
N SER A 157 -3.68 -11.36 2.23
CA SER A 157 -3.00 -12.34 1.38
C SER A 157 -3.10 -13.76 1.94
N ALA A 158 -2.99 -13.93 3.25
CA ALA A 158 -3.14 -15.22 3.90
C ALA A 158 -4.56 -15.78 3.72
N GLU A 159 -5.60 -14.96 3.94
CA GLU A 159 -6.99 -15.33 3.66
C GLU A 159 -7.18 -15.69 2.19
N LEU A 160 -6.72 -14.85 1.26
CA LEU A 160 -6.83 -15.09 -0.17
C LEU A 160 -6.25 -16.46 -0.56
N MET A 161 -5.04 -16.76 -0.05
CA MET A 161 -4.32 -17.98 -0.41
C MET A 161 -5.01 -19.27 0.06
N THR A 162 -5.89 -19.22 1.06
CA THR A 162 -6.69 -20.40 1.47
C THR A 162 -7.63 -20.91 0.38
N ARG A 163 -7.99 -20.08 -0.57
CA ARG A 163 -8.83 -20.43 -1.72
C ARG A 163 -8.07 -21.24 -2.79
N TYR A 164 -6.75 -21.26 -2.73
CA TYR A 164 -5.88 -21.88 -3.72
C TYR A 164 -5.00 -22.95 -3.11
N ALA A 165 -4.26 -22.63 -2.06
CA ALA A 165 -3.33 -23.52 -1.41
C ALA A 165 -4.05 -24.56 -0.53
N SER A 166 -3.44 -25.72 -0.34
CA SER A 166 -3.94 -26.73 0.60
C SER A 166 -3.61 -26.41 2.05
N LYS A 167 -2.56 -25.64 2.27
CA LYS A 167 -2.10 -25.21 3.59
C LYS A 167 -1.50 -23.81 3.51
N VAL A 168 -1.92 -22.92 4.40
CA VAL A 168 -1.40 -21.57 4.52
C VAL A 168 -0.89 -21.34 5.93
N TYR A 169 0.39 -20.99 6.04
CA TYR A 169 1.00 -20.48 7.26
C TYR A 169 1.15 -18.97 7.15
N TRP A 170 0.83 -18.26 8.21
CA TRP A 170 1.11 -16.83 8.32
C TRP A 170 2.11 -16.58 9.43
N VAL A 171 3.34 -16.19 9.03
CA VAL A 171 4.46 -15.93 9.96
C VAL A 171 4.41 -14.46 10.38
N ILE A 172 4.32 -14.26 11.70
CA ILE A 172 4.07 -12.96 12.33
C ILE A 172 5.10 -12.74 13.44
N GLY A 173 5.76 -11.58 13.42
CA GLY A 173 6.58 -11.10 14.53
C GLY A 173 5.71 -10.43 15.61
N LYS A 174 5.03 -9.34 15.22
CA LYS A 174 4.09 -8.60 16.08
C LYS A 174 2.92 -8.12 15.22
N VAL A 175 1.74 -8.68 15.44
CA VAL A 175 0.53 -8.29 14.70
C VAL A 175 0.26 -6.79 14.87
N SER A 176 0.15 -6.09 13.73
CA SER A 176 -0.26 -4.68 13.63
C SER A 176 -1.41 -4.47 12.62
N ALA A 177 -1.89 -5.55 12.01
CA ALA A 177 -3.12 -5.59 11.23
C ALA A 177 -4.35 -5.34 12.11
N SER A 178 -5.45 -4.87 11.52
CA SER A 178 -6.71 -4.71 12.25
C SER A 178 -7.27 -6.08 12.70
N GLU A 179 -7.98 -6.10 13.83
CA GLU A 179 -8.60 -7.33 14.35
C GLU A 179 -9.55 -7.97 13.34
N ASN A 180 -10.21 -7.16 12.52
CA ASN A 180 -11.15 -7.62 11.50
C ASN A 180 -10.47 -8.52 10.45
N VAL A 181 -9.35 -8.09 9.87
CA VAL A 181 -8.64 -8.89 8.84
C VAL A 181 -7.91 -10.09 9.45
N VAL A 182 -7.40 -9.96 10.68
CA VAL A 182 -6.81 -11.08 11.42
C VAL A 182 -7.85 -12.18 11.62
N LYS A 183 -9.04 -11.81 12.12
CA LYS A 183 -10.12 -12.77 12.33
C LYS A 183 -10.57 -13.44 11.04
N LYS A 184 -10.66 -12.70 9.93
CA LYS A 184 -11.00 -13.29 8.62
C LYS A 184 -9.98 -14.35 8.19
N ALA A 185 -8.69 -14.10 8.38
CA ALA A 185 -7.63 -15.06 8.09
C ALA A 185 -7.73 -16.33 8.99
N GLU A 186 -7.97 -16.15 10.29
CA GLU A 186 -8.18 -17.25 11.23
C GLU A 186 -9.41 -18.08 10.86
N ASP A 187 -10.56 -17.44 10.62
CA ASP A 187 -11.82 -18.08 10.23
C ASP A 187 -11.70 -18.83 8.89
N ALA A 188 -10.81 -18.39 7.99
CA ALA A 188 -10.48 -19.07 6.75
C ALA A 188 -9.54 -20.28 6.92
N GLY A 189 -9.04 -20.55 8.13
CA GLY A 189 -8.19 -21.70 8.44
C GLY A 189 -6.69 -21.46 8.23
N VAL A 190 -6.24 -20.22 8.25
CA VAL A 190 -4.81 -19.87 8.23
C VAL A 190 -4.17 -20.29 9.56
N GLU A 191 -3.01 -20.96 9.49
CA GLU A 191 -2.23 -21.30 10.66
C GLU A 191 -1.22 -20.20 10.99
N MET A 192 -1.45 -19.50 12.09
CA MET A 192 -0.56 -18.43 12.54
C MET A 192 0.68 -18.99 13.24
N VAL A 193 1.86 -18.54 12.83
CA VAL A 193 3.15 -18.92 13.39
C VAL A 193 3.86 -17.68 13.92
N SER A 194 4.00 -17.59 15.23
CA SER A 194 4.77 -16.50 15.84
C SER A 194 6.27 -16.75 15.73
N GLY A 195 7.01 -15.79 15.19
CA GLY A 195 8.45 -15.88 15.06
C GLY A 195 9.04 -14.94 14.02
N LYS A 196 10.36 -14.90 13.96
CA LYS A 196 11.12 -14.12 12.98
C LYS A 196 11.64 -15.05 11.89
N VAL A 197 11.40 -14.70 10.64
CA VAL A 197 12.02 -15.39 9.50
C VAL A 197 13.52 -15.13 9.51
N GLU A 198 14.32 -16.18 9.42
CA GLU A 198 15.78 -16.14 9.42
C GLU A 198 16.38 -16.43 8.04
N SER A 199 15.74 -17.33 7.28
CA SER A 199 16.15 -17.67 5.91
C SER A 199 14.99 -18.28 5.13
N ILE A 200 15.07 -18.19 3.81
CA ILE A 200 14.23 -18.92 2.86
C ILE A 200 15.11 -20.01 2.23
N ASN A 201 14.69 -21.26 2.33
CA ASN A 201 15.50 -22.43 2.00
C ASN A 201 15.15 -23.00 0.62
N GLY A 202 16.16 -23.43 -0.11
CA GLY A 202 16.04 -24.08 -1.41
C GLY A 202 17.21 -23.74 -2.34
N ASP A 203 17.37 -24.51 -3.40
CA ASP A 203 18.39 -24.30 -4.43
C ASP A 203 17.76 -23.81 -5.75
N ALA A 204 17.09 -24.71 -6.46
CA ALA A 204 16.41 -24.39 -7.72
C ALA A 204 15.05 -23.71 -7.51
N LYS A 205 14.40 -23.97 -6.37
CA LYS A 205 13.12 -23.41 -5.94
C LYS A 205 13.03 -23.44 -4.43
N VAL A 206 12.05 -22.72 -3.88
CA VAL A 206 11.73 -22.76 -2.44
C VAL A 206 11.36 -24.20 -2.02
N THR A 207 11.90 -24.65 -0.89
CA THR A 207 11.57 -25.92 -0.23
C THR A 207 11.15 -25.74 1.22
N GLY A 208 11.45 -24.58 1.81
CA GLY A 208 11.11 -24.28 3.20
C GLY A 208 11.49 -22.86 3.61
N VAL A 209 11.13 -22.52 4.83
CA VAL A 209 11.50 -21.27 5.51
C VAL A 209 11.89 -21.59 6.94
N THR A 210 12.97 -20.95 7.43
CA THR A 210 13.39 -21.06 8.83
C THR A 210 12.80 -19.90 9.63
N VAL A 211 12.01 -20.25 10.65
CA VAL A 211 11.34 -19.30 11.54
C VAL A 211 11.76 -19.58 12.98
N SER A 212 12.51 -18.66 13.59
CA SER A 212 12.99 -18.79 14.98
C SER A 212 13.62 -20.17 15.27
N GLY A 213 14.53 -20.61 14.39
CA GLY A 213 15.27 -21.86 14.48
C GLY A 213 14.48 -23.12 14.09
N LYS A 214 13.22 -23.00 13.65
CA LYS A 214 12.42 -24.13 13.18
C LYS A 214 12.17 -24.02 11.68
N GLU A 215 12.31 -25.13 10.97
CA GLU A 215 12.01 -25.19 9.55
C GLU A 215 10.54 -25.52 9.31
N ILE A 216 9.91 -24.77 8.40
CA ILE A 216 8.57 -25.01 7.87
C ILE A 216 8.74 -25.38 6.40
N ALA A 217 8.39 -26.60 6.02
CA ALA A 217 8.39 -27.04 4.63
C ALA A 217 7.30 -26.29 3.87
N THR A 218 7.66 -25.69 2.72
CA THR A 218 6.72 -24.90 1.91
C THR A 218 7.15 -24.88 0.44
N ASP A 219 6.19 -24.75 -0.45
CA ASP A 219 6.43 -24.59 -1.90
C ASP A 219 6.58 -23.12 -2.31
N GLY A 220 6.12 -22.19 -1.47
CA GLY A 220 6.19 -20.76 -1.76
C GLY A 220 6.19 -19.90 -0.51
N VAL A 221 6.88 -18.76 -0.61
CA VAL A 221 6.95 -17.72 0.43
C VAL A 221 6.52 -16.39 -0.19
N PHE A 222 5.48 -15.81 0.38
CA PHE A 222 4.96 -14.50 -0.01
C PHE A 222 5.34 -13.47 1.04
N ILE A 223 6.05 -12.42 0.62
CA ILE A 223 6.56 -11.37 1.49
C ILE A 223 5.64 -10.15 1.35
N GLU A 224 4.75 -9.97 2.32
CA GLU A 224 3.68 -8.97 2.31
C GLU A 224 3.86 -8.01 3.50
N LEU A 225 4.81 -7.08 3.36
CA LEU A 225 5.21 -6.18 4.43
C LEU A 225 4.54 -4.80 4.29
N GLY A 226 3.45 -4.60 5.00
CA GLY A 226 2.74 -3.31 5.04
C GLY A 226 1.28 -3.39 4.61
N ALA A 227 0.85 -2.36 3.88
CA ALA A 227 -0.45 -2.28 3.24
C ALA A 227 -0.37 -2.72 1.77
N LYS A 228 -1.53 -2.87 1.12
CA LYS A 228 -1.63 -3.19 -0.31
C LYS A 228 -0.75 -2.27 -1.15
N SER A 229 0.03 -2.85 -2.05
CA SER A 229 1.03 -2.12 -2.80
C SER A 229 0.39 -1.12 -3.78
N ALA A 230 1.13 -0.07 -4.13
CA ALA A 230 0.68 0.87 -5.15
C ALA A 230 0.43 0.21 -6.51
N ALA A 231 1.28 -0.77 -6.86
CA ALA A 231 1.15 -1.53 -8.10
C ALA A 231 -0.15 -2.36 -8.12
N ASP A 232 -0.47 -3.04 -7.01
CA ASP A 232 -1.70 -3.84 -6.91
C ASP A 232 -2.94 -2.94 -6.92
N LEU A 233 -2.92 -1.80 -6.20
CA LEU A 233 -3.99 -0.80 -6.24
C LEU A 233 -4.19 -0.23 -7.66
N ALA A 234 -3.10 0.03 -8.38
CA ALA A 234 -3.15 0.52 -9.75
C ALA A 234 -3.77 -0.52 -10.69
N MET A 235 -3.35 -1.79 -10.60
CA MET A 235 -3.90 -2.88 -11.41
C MET A 235 -5.38 -3.12 -11.17
N ASP A 236 -5.85 -3.04 -9.94
CA ASP A 236 -7.28 -3.13 -9.60
C ASP A 236 -8.13 -2.01 -10.27
N MET A 237 -7.48 -0.90 -10.64
CA MET A 237 -8.11 0.25 -11.31
C MET A 237 -7.71 0.37 -12.78
N ASP A 238 -7.29 -0.73 -13.41
CA ASP A 238 -6.90 -0.84 -14.82
C ASP A 238 -5.63 -0.06 -15.20
N VAL A 239 -4.83 0.40 -14.25
CA VAL A 239 -3.53 1.06 -14.50
C VAL A 239 -2.41 0.03 -14.41
N MET A 240 -1.67 -0.14 -15.50
CA MET A 240 -0.51 -1.05 -15.54
C MET A 240 0.73 -0.39 -14.96
N PRO A 241 1.33 -0.93 -13.88
CA PRO A 241 2.59 -0.42 -13.37
C PRO A 241 3.75 -0.75 -14.29
N GLU A 242 4.84 0.02 -14.20
CA GLU A 242 6.10 -0.25 -14.86
C GLU A 242 6.81 -1.49 -14.24
N MET A 243 7.86 -1.98 -14.90
CA MET A 243 8.60 -3.17 -14.43
C MET A 243 9.26 -3.01 -13.05
N ASP A 244 9.43 -1.79 -12.57
CA ASP A 244 9.97 -1.46 -11.25
C ASP A 244 8.86 -1.13 -10.22
N ASP A 245 7.60 -1.50 -10.53
CA ASP A 245 6.41 -1.22 -9.75
C ASP A 245 6.03 0.27 -9.64
N SER A 246 6.71 1.16 -10.36
CA SER A 246 6.31 2.56 -10.40
C SER A 246 5.07 2.77 -11.29
N ILE A 247 4.30 3.80 -10.97
CA ILE A 247 3.14 4.21 -11.76
C ILE A 247 3.58 5.35 -12.68
N LYS A 248 3.48 5.11 -13.99
CA LYS A 248 3.75 6.14 -14.99
C LYS A 248 2.66 7.19 -14.98
N VAL A 249 3.07 8.46 -14.94
CA VAL A 249 2.16 9.61 -14.95
C VAL A 249 2.59 10.65 -15.98
N LYS A 250 1.65 11.46 -16.41
CA LYS A 250 1.88 12.66 -17.22
C LYS A 250 2.33 13.83 -16.32
N ASP A 251 2.61 14.99 -16.92
CA ASP A 251 3.03 16.20 -16.19
C ASP A 251 1.98 16.70 -15.19
N ASP A 252 0.70 16.42 -15.43
CA ASP A 252 -0.43 16.71 -14.57
C ASP A 252 -0.68 15.63 -13.49
N CYS A 253 0.22 14.67 -13.37
CA CYS A 253 0.11 13.50 -12.49
C CYS A 253 -1.05 12.54 -12.82
N SER A 254 -1.73 12.68 -13.98
CA SER A 254 -2.73 11.70 -14.45
C SER A 254 -2.05 10.45 -15.00
N THR A 255 -2.70 9.30 -14.86
CA THR A 255 -2.34 8.05 -15.52
C THR A 255 -3.00 7.95 -16.91
N GLU A 256 -2.85 6.81 -17.58
CA GLU A 256 -3.62 6.52 -18.80
C GLU A 256 -5.11 6.30 -18.53
N VAL A 257 -5.51 5.98 -17.29
CA VAL A 257 -6.89 5.73 -16.91
C VAL A 257 -7.54 7.04 -16.41
N PRO A 258 -8.62 7.51 -17.04
CA PRO A 258 -9.32 8.70 -16.60
C PRO A 258 -9.80 8.58 -15.16
N GLY A 259 -9.56 9.64 -14.36
CA GLY A 259 -9.92 9.68 -12.94
C GLY A 259 -8.90 9.05 -12.01
N VAL A 260 -7.84 8.39 -12.51
CA VAL A 260 -6.75 7.86 -11.69
C VAL A 260 -5.50 8.71 -11.84
N PHE A 261 -4.98 9.18 -10.71
CA PHE A 261 -3.78 9.99 -10.58
C PHE A 261 -2.79 9.29 -9.65
N ALA A 262 -1.50 9.60 -9.78
CA ALA A 262 -0.49 9.12 -8.85
C ALA A 262 0.56 10.20 -8.56
N CYS A 263 1.10 10.24 -7.33
CA CYS A 263 2.08 11.24 -6.95
C CYS A 263 3.00 10.76 -5.83
N GLY A 264 4.18 11.35 -5.76
CA GLY A 264 5.21 11.01 -4.79
C GLY A 264 6.08 9.83 -5.23
N ASP A 265 6.61 9.09 -4.27
CA ASP A 265 7.62 8.05 -4.53
C ASP A 265 7.10 6.90 -5.39
N VAL A 266 5.79 6.69 -5.41
CA VAL A 266 5.10 5.72 -6.26
C VAL A 266 5.31 5.97 -7.75
N THR A 267 5.63 7.19 -8.15
CA THR A 267 5.95 7.54 -9.56
C THR A 267 7.44 7.39 -9.91
N GLY A 268 8.19 6.65 -9.10
CA GLY A 268 9.62 6.41 -9.31
C GLY A 268 10.53 7.44 -8.64
N LYS A 269 11.82 7.37 -8.93
CA LYS A 269 12.88 8.23 -8.36
C LYS A 269 12.84 9.66 -8.92
N PRO A 270 13.43 10.66 -8.20
CA PRO A 270 14.08 10.54 -6.88
C PRO A 270 13.06 10.48 -5.73
N TRP A 271 13.36 9.69 -4.70
CA TRP A 271 12.53 9.58 -3.50
C TRP A 271 12.88 10.71 -2.53
N GLN A 272 12.20 11.82 -2.67
CA GLN A 272 12.46 13.05 -1.94
C GLN A 272 11.15 13.72 -1.50
N VAL A 273 11.15 14.25 -0.28
CA VAL A 273 9.99 14.98 0.25
C VAL A 273 9.57 16.13 -0.69
N ALA A 274 10.52 16.87 -1.21
CA ALA A 274 10.24 18.00 -2.12
C ALA A 274 9.54 17.55 -3.42
N LYS A 275 9.97 16.41 -4.02
CA LYS A 275 9.29 15.83 -5.19
C LYS A 275 7.88 15.38 -4.81
N ALA A 276 7.74 14.67 -3.70
CA ALA A 276 6.47 14.15 -3.24
C ALA A 276 5.44 15.28 -3.01
N VAL A 277 5.86 16.36 -2.35
CA VAL A 277 5.03 17.54 -2.13
C VAL A 277 4.69 18.25 -3.44
N GLY A 278 5.67 18.44 -4.34
CA GLY A 278 5.45 19.07 -5.63
C GLY A 278 4.43 18.31 -6.49
N GLN A 279 4.61 17.02 -6.65
CA GLN A 279 3.66 16.17 -7.38
C GLN A 279 2.30 16.11 -6.68
N GLY A 280 2.26 16.06 -5.33
CA GLY A 280 1.01 16.11 -4.58
C GLY A 280 0.20 17.36 -4.89
N ALA A 281 0.85 18.53 -4.95
CA ALA A 281 0.17 19.77 -5.32
C ALA A 281 -0.46 19.68 -6.73
N VAL A 282 0.29 19.16 -7.70
CA VAL A 282 -0.19 19.00 -9.09
C VAL A 282 -1.34 17.99 -9.14
N ALA A 283 -1.17 16.80 -8.58
CA ALA A 283 -2.19 15.76 -8.59
C ALA A 283 -3.51 16.22 -7.93
N GLY A 284 -3.42 16.92 -6.79
CA GLY A 284 -4.60 17.45 -6.10
C GLY A 284 -5.37 18.49 -6.91
N ILE A 285 -4.66 19.37 -7.64
CA ILE A 285 -5.28 20.33 -8.55
C ILE A 285 -5.94 19.61 -9.72
N SER A 286 -5.22 18.71 -10.38
CA SER A 286 -5.68 18.00 -11.58
C SER A 286 -6.86 17.09 -11.30
N ALA A 287 -6.85 16.34 -10.18
CA ALA A 287 -7.98 15.50 -9.77
C ALA A 287 -9.24 16.32 -9.47
N ALA A 288 -9.09 17.49 -8.83
CA ALA A 288 -10.21 18.39 -8.57
C ALA A 288 -10.77 19.02 -9.86
N ASP A 289 -9.93 19.34 -10.83
CA ASP A 289 -10.36 19.84 -12.14
C ASP A 289 -11.08 18.77 -12.94
N TYR A 290 -10.55 17.54 -12.94
CA TYR A 290 -11.19 16.38 -13.56
C TYR A 290 -12.62 16.18 -13.03
N VAL A 291 -12.79 16.18 -11.71
CA VAL A 291 -14.12 15.99 -11.09
C VAL A 291 -15.10 17.11 -11.43
N LYS A 292 -14.60 18.33 -11.67
CA LYS A 292 -15.41 19.49 -12.06
C LYS A 292 -15.67 19.58 -13.57
N GLY A 293 -14.98 18.80 -14.37
CA GLY A 293 -15.07 18.83 -15.83
C GLY A 293 -14.46 20.08 -16.46
N VAL A 294 -13.38 20.60 -15.88
CA VAL A 294 -12.64 21.79 -16.35
C VAL A 294 -11.20 21.47 -16.64
#